data_a20a8d21867ce7dec0ed8ecfe0aa3f04
#
_entry.id   a20a8d21867ce7dec0ed8ecfe0aa3f04
#
_cell.length_a   1.000
_cell.length_b   1.000
_cell.length_c   1.000
_cell.angle_alpha   90.00
_cell.angle_beta   90.00
_cell.angle_gamma   90.00
#
_symmetry.space_group_name_H-M   'P 1'
#
loop_
_entity.id
_entity.type
_entity.pdbx_description
1 polymer ?
#
loop_
_entity_poly.entity_id
_entity_poly.type
_entity_poly.pdbx_seq_one_letter_code
_entity_poly.pdbx_strand_id
1 'polypeptide(L)'
;MTYEPPVTDYDYIVENCTCAFCGCNCDDLDYLVKDNHVVAVRHACRLGASKVMEDMDQRLLVPMIRDEDGELMEVDWDTALDKAAGYIANSIRPVFYGWSETSTECMKEGLELGEYI
;
A
#
# COMPACT_ATOMS: atom_id res chain seq x y z
N MET A 1 -15.94 17.59 7.43
CA MET A 1 -16.79 16.67 8.20
C MET A 1 -15.96 15.43 8.41
N THR A 2 -15.47 15.21 9.61
CA THR A 2 -14.77 13.99 10.01
C THR A 2 -15.78 12.87 10.20
N TYR A 3 -15.48 11.68 9.69
CA TYR A 3 -16.30 10.50 9.92
C TYR A 3 -15.88 9.88 11.26
N GLU A 4 -16.77 9.84 12.22
CA GLU A 4 -16.54 9.12 13.48
C GLU A 4 -17.55 7.97 13.58
N PRO A 5 -17.12 6.73 13.37
CA PRO A 5 -17.99 5.58 13.53
C PRO A 5 -18.29 5.34 15.01
N PRO A 6 -19.50 4.93 15.36
CA PRO A 6 -19.88 4.60 16.73
C PRO A 6 -19.37 3.20 17.14
N VAL A 7 -18.09 2.91 16.85
CA VAL A 7 -17.48 1.62 17.24
C VAL A 7 -16.96 1.74 18.66
N THR A 8 -17.48 0.90 19.54
CA THR A 8 -17.08 0.82 20.97
C THR A 8 -16.40 -0.49 21.32
N ASP A 9 -16.33 -1.43 20.37
CA ASP A 9 -15.77 -2.76 20.56
C ASP A 9 -14.44 -2.87 19.81
N TYR A 10 -13.35 -2.59 20.50
CA TYR A 10 -11.97 -2.67 20.01
C TYR A 10 -11.02 -3.03 21.16
N ASP A 11 -9.87 -3.59 20.84
CA ASP A 11 -8.86 -4.01 21.83
C ASP A 11 -7.93 -2.85 22.21
N TYR A 12 -7.48 -2.08 21.20
CA TYR A 12 -6.59 -0.92 21.42
C TYR A 12 -6.73 0.09 20.28
N ILE A 13 -6.13 1.28 20.49
CA ILE A 13 -6.07 2.36 19.51
C ILE A 13 -4.61 2.58 19.11
N VAL A 14 -4.35 2.73 17.83
CA VAL A 14 -3.08 3.26 17.31
C VAL A 14 -3.32 4.71 16.93
N GLU A 15 -2.73 5.62 17.69
CA GLU A 15 -2.93 7.06 17.53
C GLU A 15 -1.93 7.67 16.55
N ASN A 16 -2.27 8.82 15.97
CA ASN A 16 -1.43 9.62 15.07
C ASN A 16 -0.92 8.84 13.84
N CYS A 17 -1.80 8.06 13.24
CA CYS A 17 -1.50 7.36 12.00
C CYS A 17 -1.58 8.30 10.80
N THR A 18 -0.67 8.11 9.84
CA THR A 18 -0.67 8.87 8.60
C THR A 18 -1.61 8.26 7.57
N CYS A 19 -2.44 9.10 6.95
CA CYS A 19 -3.27 8.72 5.83
C CYS A 19 -2.44 8.69 4.53
N ALA A 20 -2.38 7.55 3.86
CA ALA A 20 -1.63 7.37 2.62
C ALA A 20 -2.47 7.53 1.35
N PHE A 21 -3.71 8.09 1.44
CA PHE A 21 -4.62 8.09 0.30
C PHE A 21 -4.43 9.28 -0.65
N CYS A 22 -4.31 10.49 -0.13
CA CYS A 22 -4.18 11.70 -0.96
C CYS A 22 -3.03 12.59 -0.49
N GLY A 23 -2.66 13.58 -1.29
CA GLY A 23 -1.55 14.47 -0.98
C GLY A 23 -1.73 15.40 0.24
N CYS A 24 -2.83 15.29 0.99
CA CYS A 24 -3.01 16.05 2.23
C CYS A 24 -2.14 15.55 3.38
N ASN A 25 -1.69 14.27 3.34
CA ASN A 25 -0.83 13.65 4.35
C ASN A 25 -1.30 13.89 5.80
N CYS A 26 -2.63 13.73 6.03
CA CYS A 26 -3.17 13.84 7.38
C CYS A 26 -2.45 12.83 8.29
N ASP A 27 -1.99 13.28 9.47
CA ASP A 27 -1.17 12.51 10.42
C ASP A 27 -1.80 12.39 11.81
N ASP A 28 -3.08 12.69 11.90
CA ASP A 28 -3.89 12.73 13.11
C ASP A 28 -4.96 11.63 13.16
N LEU A 29 -4.84 10.58 12.33
CA LEU A 29 -5.79 9.49 12.29
C LEU A 29 -5.58 8.53 13.47
N ASP A 30 -6.69 8.07 14.07
CA ASP A 30 -6.66 7.00 15.05
C ASP A 30 -7.27 5.72 14.47
N TYR A 31 -6.51 4.63 14.48
CA TYR A 31 -7.01 3.32 14.06
C TYR A 31 -7.46 2.52 15.28
N LEU A 32 -8.73 2.13 15.29
CA LEU A 32 -9.30 1.23 16.29
C LEU A 32 -9.08 -0.21 15.82
N VAL A 33 -8.38 -0.99 16.62
CA VAL A 33 -7.95 -2.35 16.25
C VAL A 33 -8.62 -3.37 17.15
N LYS A 34 -9.16 -4.43 16.53
CA LYS A 34 -9.70 -5.61 17.19
C LYS A 34 -9.20 -6.86 16.47
N ASP A 35 -8.75 -7.86 17.23
CA ASP A 35 -8.23 -9.13 16.67
C ASP A 35 -7.17 -8.90 15.57
N ASN A 36 -6.31 -7.88 15.74
CA ASN A 36 -5.29 -7.45 14.79
C ASN A 36 -5.82 -6.92 13.44
N HIS A 37 -7.09 -6.51 13.37
CA HIS A 37 -7.70 -5.87 12.22
C HIS A 37 -8.17 -4.46 12.58
N VAL A 38 -8.03 -3.51 11.65
CA VAL A 38 -8.61 -2.17 11.82
C VAL A 38 -10.14 -2.27 11.66
N VAL A 39 -10.87 -1.99 12.71
CA VAL A 39 -12.34 -2.05 12.73
C VAL A 39 -12.99 -0.68 12.57
N ALA A 40 -12.24 0.40 12.81
CA ALA A 40 -12.70 1.76 12.59
C ALA A 40 -11.52 2.73 12.49
N VAL A 41 -11.78 3.90 11.89
CA VAL A 41 -10.82 5.00 11.80
C VAL A 41 -11.50 6.27 12.31
N ARG A 42 -10.84 6.99 13.22
CA ARG A 42 -11.26 8.31 13.69
C ARG A 42 -10.44 9.42 13.02
N HIS A 43 -10.96 10.65 13.03
CA HIS A 43 -10.34 11.87 12.51
C HIS A 43 -10.09 11.84 10.97
N ALA A 44 -10.44 10.75 10.30
CA ALA A 44 -10.32 10.64 8.85
C ALA A 44 -11.46 11.36 8.13
N CYS A 45 -11.17 11.88 6.94
CA CYS A 45 -12.23 12.22 6.01
C CYS A 45 -12.90 10.96 5.45
N ARG A 46 -14.05 11.11 4.81
CA ARG A 46 -14.82 9.97 4.28
C ARG A 46 -14.02 9.11 3.30
N LEU A 47 -13.19 9.72 2.46
CA LEU A 47 -12.35 9.00 1.48
C LEU A 47 -11.21 8.23 2.17
N GLY A 48 -10.51 8.86 3.09
CA GLY A 48 -9.44 8.19 3.85
C GLY A 48 -9.97 7.02 4.67
N ALA A 49 -11.10 7.20 5.36
CA ALA A 49 -11.74 6.14 6.14
C ALA A 49 -12.14 4.96 5.24
N SER A 50 -12.78 5.21 4.07
CA SER A 50 -13.19 4.12 3.18
C SER A 50 -11.98 3.34 2.65
N LYS A 51 -10.87 4.02 2.34
CA LYS A 51 -9.66 3.35 1.86
C LYS A 51 -9.02 2.45 2.90
N VAL A 52 -8.89 2.93 4.12
CA VAL A 52 -8.33 2.10 5.20
C VAL A 52 -9.21 0.87 5.46
N MET A 53 -10.54 1.02 5.40
CA MET A 53 -11.46 -0.08 5.66
C MET A 53 -11.59 -1.06 4.49
N GLU A 54 -11.51 -0.59 3.23
CA GLU A 54 -11.57 -1.45 2.05
C GLU A 54 -10.32 -2.30 1.84
N ASP A 55 -9.14 -1.75 2.15
CA ASP A 55 -7.87 -2.41 1.86
C ASP A 55 -7.59 -3.63 2.74
N MET A 56 -8.28 -3.79 3.86
CA MET A 56 -7.99 -4.88 4.80
C MET A 56 -8.33 -6.26 4.24
N ASP A 57 -9.40 -6.38 3.45
CA ASP A 57 -9.88 -7.67 2.94
C ASP A 57 -9.30 -8.05 1.56
N GLN A 58 -8.69 -7.10 0.85
CA GLN A 58 -8.20 -7.30 -0.52
C GLN A 58 -6.68 -7.12 -0.67
N ARG A 59 -5.97 -7.13 0.45
CA ARG A 59 -4.53 -6.90 0.47
C ARG A 59 -3.77 -8.08 -0.12
N LEU A 60 -2.83 -7.81 -1.02
CA LEU A 60 -1.86 -8.81 -1.46
C LEU A 60 -0.89 -9.09 -0.30
N LEU A 61 -0.89 -10.32 0.21
CA LEU A 61 -0.05 -10.72 1.34
C LEU A 61 1.25 -11.39 0.90
N VAL A 62 1.31 -11.84 -0.35
CA VAL A 62 2.44 -12.54 -0.95
C VAL A 62 2.73 -12.02 -2.34
N PRO A 63 3.96 -12.12 -2.84
CA PRO A 63 4.26 -11.81 -4.24
C PRO A 63 3.51 -12.76 -5.18
N MET A 64 3.08 -12.22 -6.32
CA MET A 64 2.37 -12.99 -7.35
C MET A 64 2.94 -12.69 -8.73
N ILE A 65 3.02 -13.69 -9.57
CA ILE A 65 3.38 -13.56 -10.99
C ILE A 65 2.30 -14.18 -11.87
N ARG A 66 2.19 -13.71 -13.13
CA ARG A 66 1.31 -14.35 -14.11
C ARG A 66 2.02 -15.53 -14.74
N ASP A 67 1.31 -16.65 -14.84
CA ASP A 67 1.73 -17.82 -15.60
C ASP A 67 1.49 -17.63 -17.13
N GLU A 68 1.71 -18.69 -17.89
CA GLU A 68 1.53 -18.70 -19.35
C GLU A 68 0.05 -18.56 -19.77
N ASP A 69 -0.88 -18.96 -18.93
CA ASP A 69 -2.33 -18.84 -19.14
C ASP A 69 -2.87 -17.47 -18.69
N GLY A 70 -2.04 -16.64 -18.03
CA GLY A 70 -2.37 -15.32 -17.55
C GLY A 70 -2.97 -15.30 -16.12
N GLU A 71 -3.01 -16.43 -15.44
CA GLU A 71 -3.48 -16.56 -14.08
C GLU A 71 -2.40 -16.09 -13.09
N LEU A 72 -2.82 -15.49 -11.96
CA LEU A 72 -1.91 -15.06 -10.90
C LEU A 72 -1.57 -16.24 -10.00
N MET A 73 -0.28 -16.54 -9.87
CA MET A 73 0.27 -17.56 -8.97
C MET A 73 1.12 -16.94 -7.87
N GLU A 74 0.97 -17.45 -6.65
CA GLU A 74 1.83 -17.10 -5.52
C GLU A 74 3.24 -17.62 -5.74
N VAL A 75 4.24 -16.79 -5.43
CA VAL A 75 5.66 -17.13 -5.52
C VAL A 75 6.43 -16.55 -4.32
N ASP A 76 7.65 -17.01 -4.12
CA ASP A 76 8.55 -16.38 -3.17
C ASP A 76 9.11 -15.05 -3.70
N TRP A 77 9.71 -14.27 -2.79
CA TRP A 77 10.26 -12.97 -3.12
C TRP A 77 11.39 -13.02 -4.15
N ASP A 78 12.27 -14.01 -4.06
CA ASP A 78 13.42 -14.14 -4.97
C ASP A 78 12.92 -14.39 -6.40
N THR A 79 11.96 -15.29 -6.57
CA THR A 79 11.31 -15.57 -7.86
C THR A 79 10.62 -14.33 -8.43
N ALA A 80 9.90 -13.57 -7.60
CA ALA A 80 9.22 -12.35 -8.05
C ALA A 80 10.21 -11.26 -8.48
N LEU A 81 11.27 -11.06 -7.71
CA LEU A 81 12.31 -10.07 -7.99
C LEU A 81 13.10 -10.42 -9.25
N ASP A 82 13.49 -11.69 -9.42
CA ASP A 82 14.18 -12.15 -10.64
C ASP A 82 13.31 -11.94 -11.89
N LYS A 83 12.01 -12.20 -11.77
CA LYS A 83 11.08 -11.97 -12.89
C LYS A 83 10.96 -10.49 -13.22
N ALA A 84 10.83 -9.62 -12.20
CA ALA A 84 10.77 -8.17 -12.37
C ALA A 84 12.07 -7.62 -12.98
N ALA A 85 13.22 -8.03 -12.47
CA ALA A 85 14.53 -7.67 -12.99
C ALA A 85 14.69 -8.10 -14.46
N GLY A 86 14.22 -9.29 -14.80
CA GLY A 86 14.21 -9.78 -16.18
C GLY A 86 13.39 -8.90 -17.11
N TYR A 87 12.23 -8.43 -16.70
CA TYR A 87 11.44 -7.49 -17.51
C TYR A 87 12.13 -6.15 -17.71
N ILE A 88 12.74 -5.60 -16.68
CA ILE A 88 13.48 -4.34 -16.75
C ILE A 88 14.68 -4.50 -17.68
N ALA A 89 15.52 -5.53 -17.47
CA ALA A 89 16.74 -5.77 -18.23
C ALA A 89 16.49 -6.03 -19.73
N ASN A 90 15.35 -6.61 -20.08
CA ASN A 90 14.99 -6.89 -21.49
C ASN A 90 14.15 -5.78 -22.12
N SER A 91 13.81 -4.71 -21.39
CA SER A 91 13.05 -3.59 -21.94
C SER A 91 13.96 -2.61 -22.69
N ILE A 92 13.50 -2.08 -23.82
CA ILE A 92 14.24 -1.07 -24.59
C ILE A 92 14.11 0.32 -23.96
N ARG A 93 12.96 0.59 -23.34
CA ARG A 93 12.63 1.88 -22.72
C ARG A 93 11.74 1.65 -21.49
N PRO A 94 12.32 1.27 -20.36
CA PRO A 94 11.54 1.13 -19.13
C PRO A 94 10.99 2.50 -18.70
N VAL A 95 9.75 2.51 -18.20
CA VAL A 95 9.10 3.73 -17.68
C VAL A 95 8.73 3.48 -16.24
N PHE A 96 9.23 4.31 -15.34
CA PHE A 96 8.77 4.39 -13.96
C PHE A 96 7.65 5.43 -13.87
N TYR A 97 6.50 5.02 -13.40
CA TYR A 97 5.32 5.87 -13.32
C TYR A 97 4.62 5.72 -11.97
N GLY A 98 4.01 6.79 -11.52
CA GLY A 98 3.32 6.84 -10.24
C GLY A 98 4.10 7.68 -9.22
N TRP A 99 4.47 7.09 -8.09
CA TRP A 99 5.27 7.71 -7.03
C TRP A 99 4.57 8.83 -6.23
N SER A 100 3.32 9.17 -6.53
CA SER A 100 2.62 10.28 -5.89
C SER A 100 2.30 10.02 -4.42
N GLU A 101 2.22 8.75 -4.01
CA GLU A 101 1.80 8.34 -2.68
C GLU A 101 2.75 7.29 -2.08
N THR A 102 4.05 7.56 -2.21
CA THR A 102 5.10 6.74 -1.65
C THR A 102 6.08 7.59 -0.83
N SER A 103 6.92 6.97 -0.03
CA SER A 103 7.90 7.70 0.78
C SER A 103 9.01 8.33 -0.09
N THR A 104 9.63 9.39 0.43
CA THR A 104 10.76 10.04 -0.23
C THR A 104 11.94 9.07 -0.44
N GLU A 105 12.15 8.14 0.49
CA GLU A 105 13.17 7.11 0.39
C GLU A 105 12.89 6.18 -0.80
N CYS A 106 11.65 5.75 -0.97
CA CYS A 106 11.25 4.92 -2.11
C CYS A 106 11.42 5.65 -3.45
N MET A 107 11.08 6.94 -3.51
CA MET A 107 11.32 7.77 -4.71
C MET A 107 12.81 7.86 -5.04
N LYS A 108 13.67 8.01 -4.03
CA LYS A 108 15.10 8.07 -4.20
C LYS A 108 15.67 6.77 -4.77
N GLU A 109 15.29 5.62 -4.20
CA GLU A 109 15.68 4.31 -4.72
C GLU A 109 15.22 4.10 -6.18
N GLY A 110 14.02 4.58 -6.51
CA GLY A 110 13.52 4.53 -7.88
C GLY A 110 14.30 5.39 -8.86
N LEU A 111 14.78 6.58 -8.44
CA LEU A 111 15.65 7.43 -9.25
C LEU A 111 17.01 6.76 -9.45
N GLU A 112 17.61 6.22 -8.39
CA GLU A 112 18.90 5.51 -8.45
C GLU A 112 18.81 4.29 -9.38
N LEU A 113 17.72 3.51 -9.31
CA LEU A 113 17.47 2.41 -10.24
C LEU A 113 17.35 2.91 -11.68
N GLY A 114 16.64 4.03 -11.92
CA GLY A 114 16.50 4.63 -13.25
C GLY A 114 17.81 5.16 -13.84
N GLU A 115 18.76 5.57 -12.99
CA GLU A 115 20.11 5.97 -13.44
C GLU A 115 21.02 4.76 -13.73
N TYR A 116 20.73 3.60 -13.13
CA TYR A 116 21.52 2.39 -13.28
C TYR A 116 21.21 1.63 -14.57
N ILE A 117 19.98 1.72 -15.10
CA ILE A 117 19.49 0.98 -16.28
C ILE A 117 19.36 1.90 -17.50
#